data_d94d6baca7491e846a0f70f326f23d16
#
_entry.id   d94d6baca7491e846a0f70f326f23d16
#
_cell.length_a   1.000
_cell.length_b   1.000
_cell.length_c   1.000
_cell.angle_alpha   90.00
_cell.angle_beta   90.00
_cell.angle_gamma   90.00
#
_symmetry.space_group_name_H-M   'P 1'
#
loop_
_entity.id
_entity.type
_entity.pdbx_description
1 polymer ?
#
loop_
_entity_poly.entity_id
_entity_poly.type
_entity_poly.pdbx_seq_one_letter_code
_entity_poly.pdbx_strand_id
1 'polypeptide(L)'
;IQMLYWTIIFPKHLIDLDLISLFSNTIILVLFSSFVLISFAFISNYGNRLSRSKFLEILNTLSISGYAVPGIILAVAFITFISWFDNNIISFFDIKNVKSIFIGSILGLVIVYFIRFYSLASNGIKSGYLKINYSIDESAYLLGYSKFKTFKNIHIPYLKNSILLIGILISIEVIKELPITLIMRPFNF
;
A
#
# COMPACT_ATOMS: atom_id res chain seq x y z
N ILE A 1 -16.56 -11.48 24.39
CA ILE A 1 -17.48 -12.44 25.03
C ILE A 1 -18.76 -12.56 24.22
N GLN A 2 -19.48 -11.49 23.88
CA GLN A 2 -20.75 -11.52 23.14
C GLN A 2 -20.63 -12.15 21.74
N MET A 3 -19.57 -11.86 21.00
CA MET A 3 -19.31 -12.49 19.68
C MET A 3 -19.09 -14.00 19.81
N LEU A 4 -18.31 -14.45 20.79
CA LEU A 4 -18.11 -15.88 21.05
C LEU A 4 -19.41 -16.58 21.40
N TYR A 5 -20.27 -15.94 22.21
CA TYR A 5 -21.58 -16.46 22.54
C TYR A 5 -22.45 -16.64 21.29
N TRP A 6 -22.52 -15.65 20.41
CA TRP A 6 -23.30 -15.75 19.18
C TRP A 6 -22.73 -16.81 18.21
N THR A 7 -21.42 -16.96 18.14
CA THR A 7 -20.76 -17.98 17.30
C THR A 7 -21.16 -19.39 17.74
N ILE A 8 -21.31 -19.62 19.08
CA ILE A 8 -21.70 -20.93 19.63
C ILE A 8 -23.18 -21.20 19.39
N ILE A 9 -24.04 -20.20 19.55
CA ILE A 9 -25.50 -20.36 19.44
C ILE A 9 -25.99 -20.43 17.99
N PHE A 10 -25.35 -19.71 17.07
CA PHE A 10 -25.75 -19.63 15.65
C PHE A 10 -24.70 -20.17 14.70
N PRO A 11 -24.23 -21.42 14.84
CA PRO A 11 -23.15 -21.95 14.00
C PRO A 11 -23.56 -22.10 12.53
N LYS A 12 -24.87 -22.25 12.23
CA LYS A 12 -25.38 -22.41 10.85
C LYS A 12 -25.07 -21.20 9.97
N HIS A 13 -25.15 -19.98 10.50
CA HIS A 13 -24.84 -18.76 9.75
C HIS A 13 -23.35 -18.65 9.38
N LEU A 14 -22.45 -19.29 10.10
CA LEU A 14 -21.02 -19.32 9.79
C LEU A 14 -20.69 -20.34 8.70
N ILE A 15 -21.49 -21.43 8.59
CA ILE A 15 -21.27 -22.49 7.60
C ILE A 15 -21.77 -22.04 6.22
N ASP A 16 -22.81 -21.20 6.16
CA ASP A 16 -23.37 -20.66 4.91
C ASP A 16 -22.49 -19.53 4.32
N LEU A 17 -21.56 -19.00 5.08
CA LEU A 17 -20.58 -18.03 4.58
C LEU A 17 -19.44 -18.78 3.88
N ASP A 18 -19.10 -18.38 2.68
CA ASP A 18 -17.88 -18.83 2.00
C ASP A 18 -16.65 -18.18 2.66
N LEU A 19 -16.36 -18.60 3.92
CA LEU A 19 -15.27 -18.06 4.72
C LEU A 19 -13.91 -18.24 4.06
N ILE A 20 -13.74 -19.28 3.25
CA ILE A 20 -12.49 -19.55 2.56
C ILE A 20 -12.26 -18.50 1.46
N SER A 21 -13.28 -18.16 0.68
CA SER A 21 -13.16 -17.13 -0.35
C SER A 21 -12.95 -15.75 0.25
N LEU A 22 -13.69 -15.39 1.29
CA LEU A 22 -13.53 -14.13 2.01
C LEU A 22 -12.12 -13.98 2.61
N PHE A 23 -11.60 -15.07 3.19
CA PHE A 23 -10.26 -15.08 3.75
C PHE A 23 -9.18 -14.97 2.66
N SER A 24 -9.34 -15.70 1.54
CA SER A 24 -8.40 -15.65 0.42
C SER A 24 -8.38 -14.26 -0.23
N ASN A 25 -9.54 -13.65 -0.45
CA ASN A 25 -9.64 -12.30 -0.98
C ASN A 25 -8.93 -11.27 -0.08
N THR A 26 -9.15 -11.38 1.23
CA THR A 26 -8.48 -10.51 2.21
C THR A 26 -6.95 -10.68 2.15
N ILE A 27 -6.46 -11.92 2.11
CA ILE A 27 -5.02 -12.18 2.03
C ILE A 27 -4.43 -11.63 0.73
N ILE A 28 -5.09 -11.87 -0.41
CA ILE A 28 -4.63 -11.36 -1.71
C ILE A 28 -4.54 -9.83 -1.69
N LEU A 29 -5.58 -9.16 -1.18
CA LEU A 29 -5.60 -7.71 -1.07
C LEU A 29 -4.46 -7.19 -0.19
N VAL A 30 -4.27 -7.79 0.98
CA VAL A 30 -3.21 -7.42 1.94
C VAL A 30 -1.82 -7.59 1.33
N LEU A 31 -1.54 -8.75 0.73
CA LEU A 31 -0.26 -9.03 0.12
C LEU A 31 0.03 -8.11 -1.07
N PHE A 32 -0.96 -7.90 -1.94
CA PHE A 32 -0.82 -7.03 -3.10
C PHE A 32 -0.61 -5.57 -2.68
N SER A 33 -1.41 -5.05 -1.74
CA SER A 33 -1.25 -3.68 -1.23
C SER A 33 0.09 -3.48 -0.54
N SER A 34 0.51 -4.43 0.31
CA SER A 34 1.80 -4.38 1.00
C SER A 34 2.96 -4.40 0.01
N PHE A 35 2.89 -5.26 -1.00
CA PHE A 35 3.91 -5.34 -2.05
C PHE A 35 4.05 -4.03 -2.81
N VAL A 36 2.93 -3.43 -3.24
CA VAL A 36 2.91 -2.14 -3.94
C VAL A 36 3.52 -1.05 -3.07
N LEU A 37 3.05 -0.91 -1.83
CA LEU A 37 3.52 0.11 -0.87
C LEU A 37 5.02 0.01 -0.61
N ILE A 38 5.51 -1.20 -0.32
CA ILE A 38 6.93 -1.44 -0.03
C ILE A 38 7.78 -1.16 -1.27
N SER A 39 7.35 -1.61 -2.45
CA SER A 39 8.09 -1.40 -3.70
C SER A 39 8.27 0.08 -4.01
N PHE A 40 7.21 0.87 -3.92
CA PHE A 40 7.28 2.33 -4.12
C PHE A 40 8.10 3.02 -3.04
N ALA A 41 7.94 2.65 -1.77
CA ALA A 41 8.74 3.20 -0.69
C ALA A 41 10.22 2.91 -0.86
N PHE A 42 10.55 1.70 -1.34
CA PHE A 42 11.92 1.30 -1.58
C PHE A 42 12.55 2.11 -2.73
N ILE A 43 11.87 2.23 -3.86
CA ILE A 43 12.31 3.00 -5.02
C ILE A 43 12.50 4.48 -4.65
N SER A 44 11.53 5.07 -3.95
CA SER A 44 11.57 6.48 -3.54
C SER A 44 12.73 6.76 -2.58
N ASN A 45 12.91 5.93 -1.54
CA ASN A 45 14.01 6.12 -0.59
C ASN A 45 15.39 5.87 -1.21
N TYR A 46 15.51 4.88 -2.11
CA TYR A 46 16.75 4.67 -2.85
C TYR A 46 17.05 5.83 -3.81
N GLY A 47 16.04 6.31 -4.53
CA GLY A 47 16.16 7.49 -5.38
C GLY A 47 16.62 8.73 -4.60
N ASN A 48 16.07 8.95 -3.40
CA ASN A 48 16.49 10.05 -2.53
C ASN A 48 17.93 9.86 -2.03
N ARG A 49 18.35 8.63 -1.73
CA ARG A 49 19.74 8.32 -1.35
C ARG A 49 20.73 8.63 -2.46
N LEU A 50 20.37 8.38 -3.73
CA LEU A 50 21.22 8.64 -4.89
C LEU A 50 21.30 10.12 -5.28
N SER A 51 20.16 10.81 -5.28
CA SER A 51 20.05 12.17 -5.84
C SER A 51 20.04 13.27 -4.80
N ARG A 52 19.81 12.95 -3.51
CA ARG A 52 19.55 13.91 -2.43
C ARG A 52 18.51 14.96 -2.84
N SER A 53 17.48 14.52 -3.56
CA SER A 53 16.48 15.39 -4.17
C SER A 53 15.56 15.98 -3.11
N LYS A 54 15.53 17.31 -3.01
CA LYS A 54 14.57 18.04 -2.16
C LYS A 54 13.11 17.73 -2.56
N PHE A 55 12.85 17.45 -3.84
CA PHE A 55 11.53 17.10 -4.33
C PHE A 55 11.03 15.77 -3.73
N LEU A 56 11.87 14.73 -3.71
CA LEU A 56 11.52 13.44 -3.09
C LEU A 56 11.35 13.56 -1.58
N GLU A 57 12.13 14.44 -0.95
CA GLU A 57 11.98 14.72 0.48
C GLU A 57 10.65 15.40 0.80
N ILE A 58 10.24 16.38 -0.01
CA ILE A 58 8.94 17.04 0.10
C ILE A 58 7.80 16.04 -0.12
N LEU A 59 7.87 15.20 -1.16
CA LEU A 59 6.87 14.17 -1.41
C LEU A 59 6.73 13.20 -0.24
N ASN A 60 7.84 12.75 0.33
CA ASN A 60 7.81 11.89 1.51
C ASN A 60 7.20 12.59 2.73
N THR A 61 7.46 13.88 2.90
CA THR A 61 6.88 14.67 4.00
C THR A 61 5.38 14.88 3.80
N LEU A 62 4.94 15.18 2.57
CA LEU A 62 3.52 15.31 2.24
C LEU A 62 2.75 13.99 2.43
N SER A 63 3.41 12.86 2.20
CA SER A 63 2.81 11.53 2.41
C SER A 63 2.41 11.26 3.86
N ILE A 64 3.03 11.93 4.83
CA ILE A 64 2.70 11.80 6.26
C ILE A 64 1.27 12.25 6.53
N SER A 65 0.77 13.25 5.81
CA SER A 65 -0.59 13.77 5.97
C SER A 65 -1.68 12.73 5.65
N GLY A 66 -1.42 11.82 4.72
CA GLY A 66 -2.38 10.78 4.36
C GLY A 66 -2.73 9.83 5.52
N TYR A 67 -1.77 9.50 6.36
CA TYR A 67 -2.01 8.67 7.55
C TYR A 67 -2.79 9.39 8.65
N ALA A 68 -2.63 10.70 8.74
CA ALA A 68 -3.31 11.52 9.74
C ALA A 68 -4.81 11.70 9.46
N VAL A 69 -5.25 11.54 8.21
CA VAL A 69 -6.66 11.71 7.82
C VAL A 69 -7.47 10.47 8.25
N PRO A 70 -8.63 10.62 8.91
CA PRO A 70 -9.51 9.49 9.20
C PRO A 70 -9.92 8.74 7.93
N GLY A 71 -9.89 7.39 7.97
CA GLY A 71 -10.14 6.54 6.79
C GLY A 71 -11.48 6.81 6.09
N ILE A 72 -12.52 7.05 6.86
CA ILE A 72 -13.86 7.42 6.32
C ILE A 72 -13.80 8.69 5.48
N ILE A 73 -13.14 9.75 5.97
CA ILE A 73 -13.03 11.04 5.27
C ILE A 73 -12.24 10.84 3.98
N LEU A 74 -11.13 10.10 4.06
CA LEU A 74 -10.30 9.80 2.90
C LEU A 74 -11.08 9.01 1.84
N ALA A 75 -11.85 7.98 2.25
CA ALA A 75 -12.63 7.17 1.33
C ALA A 75 -13.71 8.00 0.61
N VAL A 76 -14.46 8.83 1.34
CA VAL A 76 -15.52 9.68 0.75
C VAL A 76 -14.92 10.73 -0.19
N ALA A 77 -13.83 11.39 0.21
CA ALA A 77 -13.14 12.36 -0.64
C ALA A 77 -12.60 11.70 -1.91
N PHE A 78 -12.05 10.49 -1.78
CA PHE A 78 -11.49 9.75 -2.91
C PHE A 78 -12.58 9.27 -3.88
N ILE A 79 -13.71 8.76 -3.40
CA ILE A 79 -14.83 8.38 -4.28
C ILE A 79 -15.32 9.58 -5.09
N THR A 80 -15.46 10.73 -4.45
CA THR A 80 -15.90 11.95 -5.15
C THR A 80 -14.93 12.36 -6.25
N PHE A 81 -13.62 12.33 -5.93
CA PHE A 81 -12.57 12.64 -6.89
C PHE A 81 -12.53 11.62 -8.03
N ILE A 82 -12.56 10.32 -7.72
CA ILE A 82 -12.51 9.24 -8.71
C ILE A 82 -13.76 9.20 -9.58
N SER A 83 -14.96 9.49 -9.04
CA SER A 83 -16.17 9.63 -9.86
C SER A 83 -16.01 10.69 -10.94
N TRP A 84 -15.50 11.85 -10.55
CA TRP A 84 -15.22 12.92 -11.51
C TRP A 84 -14.18 12.48 -12.55
N PHE A 85 -13.12 11.83 -12.12
CA PHE A 85 -12.03 11.34 -12.99
C PHE A 85 -12.50 10.25 -13.94
N ASP A 86 -13.23 9.24 -13.46
CA ASP A 86 -13.81 8.16 -14.27
C ASP A 86 -14.74 8.71 -15.35
N ASN A 87 -15.64 9.64 -14.99
CA ASN A 87 -16.55 10.25 -15.94
C ASN A 87 -15.81 11.03 -17.05
N ASN A 88 -14.74 11.74 -16.70
CA ASN A 88 -13.95 12.47 -17.70
C ASN A 88 -13.16 11.50 -18.62
N ILE A 89 -12.59 10.42 -18.09
CA ILE A 89 -11.88 9.42 -18.89
C ILE A 89 -12.85 8.70 -19.83
N ILE A 90 -13.98 8.23 -19.29
CA ILE A 90 -14.99 7.51 -20.08
C ILE A 90 -15.52 8.38 -21.22
N SER A 91 -15.78 9.67 -20.96
CA SER A 91 -16.24 10.61 -21.97
C SER A 91 -15.14 10.96 -23.00
N PHE A 92 -13.90 11.12 -22.58
CA PHE A 92 -12.78 11.45 -23.46
C PHE A 92 -12.44 10.32 -24.45
N PHE A 93 -12.50 9.06 -23.98
CA PHE A 93 -12.19 7.90 -24.80
C PHE A 93 -13.43 7.26 -25.46
N ASP A 94 -14.62 7.84 -25.29
CA ASP A 94 -15.92 7.28 -25.78
C ASP A 94 -16.10 5.79 -25.44
N ILE A 95 -15.74 5.40 -24.21
CA ILE A 95 -15.78 4.01 -23.77
C ILE A 95 -17.25 3.63 -23.50
N LYS A 96 -17.85 2.89 -24.44
CA LYS A 96 -19.24 2.43 -24.33
C LYS A 96 -19.33 1.24 -23.39
N ASN A 97 -20.41 1.18 -22.59
CA ASN A 97 -20.74 0.09 -21.66
C ASN A 97 -19.90 -0.03 -20.38
N VAL A 98 -19.05 0.95 -20.05
CA VAL A 98 -18.33 0.98 -18.78
C VAL A 98 -18.85 2.14 -17.93
N LYS A 99 -19.36 1.83 -16.73
CA LYS A 99 -19.89 2.84 -15.79
C LYS A 99 -18.80 3.46 -14.92
N SER A 100 -17.77 2.71 -14.57
CA SER A 100 -16.64 3.15 -13.77
C SER A 100 -15.45 2.24 -14.04
N ILE A 101 -14.24 2.79 -13.92
CA ILE A 101 -12.96 2.07 -14.10
C ILE A 101 -12.34 1.80 -12.72
N PHE A 102 -12.34 2.80 -11.86
CA PHE A 102 -11.69 2.73 -10.55
C PHE A 102 -12.67 2.50 -9.40
N ILE A 103 -13.91 3.03 -9.49
CA ILE A 103 -14.91 2.82 -8.43
C ILE A 103 -15.33 1.35 -8.42
N GLY A 104 -15.31 0.74 -7.22
CA GLY A 104 -15.65 -0.67 -7.07
C GLY A 104 -14.63 -1.61 -7.69
N SER A 105 -13.38 -1.16 -7.87
CA SER A 105 -12.27 -1.98 -8.33
C SER A 105 -11.20 -2.17 -7.25
N ILE A 106 -10.46 -3.28 -7.32
CA ILE A 106 -9.31 -3.52 -6.44
C ILE A 106 -8.26 -2.43 -6.61
N LEU A 107 -8.07 -1.91 -7.83
CA LEU A 107 -7.12 -0.84 -8.11
C LEU A 107 -7.49 0.45 -7.37
N GLY A 108 -8.76 0.86 -7.40
CA GLY A 108 -9.23 2.03 -6.65
C GLY A 108 -8.99 1.87 -5.15
N LEU A 109 -9.27 0.69 -4.59
CA LEU A 109 -9.03 0.38 -3.18
C LEU A 109 -7.53 0.46 -2.83
N VAL A 110 -6.65 -0.13 -3.67
CA VAL A 110 -5.20 -0.10 -3.45
C VAL A 110 -4.63 1.31 -3.54
N ILE A 111 -5.17 2.17 -4.41
CA ILE A 111 -4.73 3.59 -4.49
C ILE A 111 -5.07 4.32 -3.18
N VAL A 112 -6.24 4.11 -2.60
CA VAL A 112 -6.60 4.73 -1.31
C VAL A 112 -5.70 4.22 -0.18
N TYR A 113 -5.42 2.92 -0.15
CA TYR A 113 -4.46 2.35 0.79
C TYR A 113 -3.05 2.92 0.58
N PHE A 114 -2.66 3.16 -0.68
CA PHE A 114 -1.39 3.80 -0.98
C PHE A 114 -1.32 5.20 -0.38
N ILE A 115 -2.32 6.04 -0.57
CA ILE A 115 -2.37 7.39 0.00
C ILE A 115 -2.29 7.33 1.53
N ARG A 116 -3.00 6.38 2.15
CA ARG A 116 -3.08 6.27 3.61
C ARG A 116 -1.82 5.71 4.24
N PHE A 117 -1.29 4.61 3.71
CA PHE A 117 -0.25 3.82 4.38
C PHE A 117 1.16 4.02 3.80
N TYR A 118 1.31 4.79 2.72
CA TYR A 118 2.62 5.00 2.11
C TYR A 118 3.64 5.61 3.08
N SER A 119 3.21 6.50 3.95
CA SER A 119 4.09 7.10 4.95
C SER A 119 4.70 6.06 5.91
N LEU A 120 3.93 5.04 6.31
CA LEU A 120 4.43 3.95 7.15
C LEU A 120 5.50 3.15 6.42
N ALA A 121 5.24 2.79 5.16
CA ALA A 121 6.20 2.08 4.32
C ALA A 121 7.47 2.90 4.13
N SER A 122 7.33 4.18 3.74
CA SER A 122 8.46 5.07 3.44
C SER A 122 9.32 5.33 4.68
N ASN A 123 8.71 5.66 5.83
CA ASN A 123 9.44 5.91 7.07
C ASN A 123 10.13 4.65 7.59
N GLY A 124 9.50 3.49 7.45
CA GLY A 124 10.09 2.22 7.84
C GLY A 124 11.32 1.87 6.99
N ILE A 125 11.24 2.01 5.66
CA ILE A 125 12.38 1.81 4.76
C ILE A 125 13.48 2.85 5.05
N LYS A 126 13.11 4.12 5.23
CA LYS A 126 14.05 5.19 5.59
C LYS A 126 14.83 4.85 6.86
N SER A 127 14.15 4.36 7.89
CA SER A 127 14.79 3.92 9.16
C SER A 127 15.78 2.77 8.94
N GLY A 128 15.47 1.86 8.01
CA GLY A 128 16.40 0.81 7.59
C GLY A 128 17.65 1.39 6.92
N TYR A 129 17.47 2.36 6.02
CA TYR A 129 18.58 3.02 5.32
C TYR A 129 19.50 3.82 6.24
N LEU A 130 19.01 4.35 7.37
CA LEU A 130 19.86 5.05 8.34
C LEU A 130 20.96 4.15 8.94
N LYS A 131 20.78 2.82 8.87
CA LYS A 131 21.78 1.84 9.33
C LYS A 131 22.86 1.54 8.30
N ILE A 132 22.68 1.97 7.04
CA ILE A 132 23.62 1.74 5.95
C ILE A 132 24.47 3.00 5.74
N ASN A 133 25.76 2.93 6.07
CA ASN A 133 26.66 4.03 5.83
C ASN A 133 26.81 4.29 4.32
N TYR A 134 26.98 5.54 3.92
CA TYR A 134 27.23 5.93 2.51
C TYR A 134 28.56 5.36 1.99
N SER A 135 29.55 5.12 2.84
CA SER A 135 30.81 4.49 2.47
C SER A 135 30.65 3.09 1.82
N ILE A 136 29.56 2.39 2.14
CA ILE A 136 29.24 1.10 1.51
C ILE A 136 28.93 1.29 0.02
N ASP A 137 28.18 2.35 -0.33
CA ASP A 137 27.87 2.68 -1.72
C ASP A 137 29.13 3.09 -2.49
N GLU A 138 29.97 3.93 -1.87
CA GLU A 138 31.25 4.38 -2.45
C GLU A 138 32.17 3.19 -2.70
N SER A 139 32.31 2.28 -1.74
CA SER A 139 33.10 1.05 -1.88
C SER A 139 32.57 0.15 -3.00
N ALA A 140 31.25 0.02 -3.13
CA ALA A 140 30.64 -0.75 -4.20
C ALA A 140 30.93 -0.14 -5.59
N TYR A 141 30.88 1.18 -5.69
CA TYR A 141 31.20 1.88 -6.96
C TYR A 141 32.68 1.75 -7.32
N LEU A 142 33.58 1.82 -6.35
CA LEU A 142 35.02 1.56 -6.56
C LEU A 142 35.29 0.13 -7.06
N LEU A 143 34.47 -0.84 -6.64
CA LEU A 143 34.51 -2.23 -7.12
C LEU A 143 33.83 -2.41 -8.50
N GLY A 144 33.39 -1.35 -9.16
CA GLY A 144 32.73 -1.40 -10.47
C GLY A 144 31.26 -1.78 -10.45
N TYR A 145 30.60 -1.73 -9.32
CA TYR A 145 29.16 -1.95 -9.25
C TYR A 145 28.39 -0.75 -9.81
N SER A 146 27.44 -1.01 -10.71
CA SER A 146 26.47 0.00 -11.14
C SER A 146 25.46 0.29 -10.02
N LYS A 147 24.77 1.44 -10.08
CA LYS A 147 23.72 1.82 -9.13
C LYS A 147 22.68 0.71 -8.95
N PHE A 148 22.21 0.09 -10.04
CA PHE A 148 21.24 -1.00 -9.99
C PHE A 148 21.82 -2.27 -9.34
N LYS A 149 23.10 -2.60 -9.62
CA LYS A 149 23.77 -3.76 -9.02
C LYS A 149 23.97 -3.57 -7.52
N THR A 150 24.34 -2.35 -7.08
CA THR A 150 24.42 -1.96 -5.66
C THR A 150 23.07 -2.10 -4.98
N PHE A 151 22.00 -1.60 -5.60
CA PHE A 151 20.64 -1.74 -5.10
C PHE A 151 20.26 -3.20 -4.87
N LYS A 152 20.40 -4.04 -5.90
CA LYS A 152 19.97 -5.43 -5.87
C LYS A 152 20.80 -6.30 -4.93
N ASN A 153 22.13 -6.15 -4.96
CA ASN A 153 23.05 -7.07 -4.29
C ASN A 153 23.46 -6.62 -2.90
N ILE A 154 23.30 -5.35 -2.57
CA ILE A 154 23.70 -4.81 -1.26
C ILE A 154 22.48 -4.31 -0.49
N HIS A 155 21.70 -3.37 -1.05
CA HIS A 155 20.59 -2.77 -0.30
C HIS A 155 19.45 -3.74 0.01
N ILE A 156 18.99 -4.52 -0.98
CA ILE A 156 17.88 -5.47 -0.75
C ILE A 156 18.24 -6.50 0.32
N PRO A 157 19.39 -7.21 0.25
CA PRO A 157 19.77 -8.18 1.28
C PRO A 157 19.99 -7.54 2.66
N TYR A 158 20.55 -6.35 2.71
CA TYR A 158 20.80 -5.65 3.97
C TYR A 158 19.50 -5.22 4.65
N LEU A 159 18.51 -4.79 3.88
CA LEU A 159 17.23 -4.30 4.36
C LEU A 159 16.16 -5.38 4.50
N LYS A 160 16.44 -6.64 4.18
CA LYS A 160 15.46 -7.73 4.19
C LYS A 160 14.63 -7.80 5.49
N ASN A 161 15.28 -7.66 6.64
CA ASN A 161 14.59 -7.73 7.93
C ASN A 161 13.69 -6.50 8.13
N SER A 162 14.12 -5.32 7.72
CA SER A 162 13.29 -4.11 7.75
C SER A 162 12.10 -4.24 6.81
N ILE A 163 12.30 -4.78 5.61
CA ILE A 163 11.23 -5.03 4.63
C ILE A 163 10.18 -5.99 5.21
N LEU A 164 10.61 -7.09 5.83
CA LEU A 164 9.71 -8.05 6.46
C LEU A 164 8.89 -7.42 7.59
N LEU A 165 9.54 -6.70 8.50
CA LEU A 165 8.86 -6.03 9.61
C LEU A 165 7.85 -5.00 9.12
N ILE A 166 8.21 -4.19 8.12
CA ILE A 166 7.31 -3.21 7.52
C ILE A 166 6.15 -3.91 6.80
N GLY A 167 6.44 -5.01 6.09
CA GLY A 167 5.42 -5.82 5.44
C GLY A 167 4.36 -6.34 6.41
N ILE A 168 4.79 -6.88 7.54
CA ILE A 168 3.88 -7.32 8.61
C ILE A 168 3.08 -6.14 9.18
N LEU A 169 3.72 -5.02 9.44
CA LEU A 169 3.07 -3.83 9.99
C LEU A 169 1.99 -3.30 9.03
N ILE A 170 2.32 -3.14 7.74
CA ILE A 170 1.36 -2.70 6.72
C ILE A 170 0.23 -3.71 6.59
N SER A 171 0.52 -5.00 6.61
CA SER A 171 -0.49 -6.05 6.52
C SER A 171 -1.51 -5.95 7.66
N ILE A 172 -1.05 -5.72 8.88
CA ILE A 172 -1.92 -5.51 10.04
C ILE A 172 -2.77 -4.25 9.88
N GLU A 173 -2.18 -3.15 9.41
CA GLU A 173 -2.92 -1.89 9.20
C GLU A 173 -3.98 -2.03 8.10
N VAL A 174 -3.68 -2.71 7.00
CA VAL A 174 -4.64 -2.98 5.92
C VAL A 174 -5.79 -3.87 6.40
N ILE A 175 -5.51 -4.93 7.18
CA ILE A 175 -6.56 -5.81 7.74
C ILE A 175 -7.48 -5.04 8.70
N LYS A 176 -6.93 -4.10 9.48
CA LYS A 176 -7.69 -3.29 10.43
C LYS A 176 -8.50 -2.16 9.76
N GLU A 177 -8.21 -1.85 8.51
CA GLU A 177 -8.82 -0.72 7.81
C GLU A 177 -10.19 -1.08 7.23
N LEU A 178 -11.18 -1.16 8.11
CA LEU A 178 -12.57 -1.46 7.75
C LEU A 178 -13.28 -0.31 7.00
N PRO A 179 -13.19 0.97 7.42
CA PRO A 179 -13.94 2.06 6.79
C PRO A 179 -13.65 2.21 5.30
N ILE A 180 -12.38 2.23 4.89
CA ILE A 180 -12.00 2.36 3.48
C ILE A 180 -12.47 1.13 2.71
N THR A 181 -12.23 -0.06 3.27
CA THR A 181 -12.59 -1.33 2.63
C THR A 181 -14.08 -1.42 2.36
N LEU A 182 -14.93 -1.11 3.36
CA LEU A 182 -16.38 -1.19 3.22
C LEU A 182 -16.94 -0.22 2.17
N ILE A 183 -16.34 0.97 2.06
CA ILE A 183 -16.80 2.02 1.13
C ILE A 183 -16.31 1.76 -0.29
N MET A 184 -15.09 1.23 -0.44
CA MET A 184 -14.39 1.15 -1.73
C MET A 184 -14.34 -0.25 -2.33
N ARG A 185 -14.71 -1.30 -1.59
CA ARG A 185 -14.60 -2.69 -2.07
C ARG A 185 -15.44 -2.93 -3.33
N PRO A 186 -14.99 -3.81 -4.24
CA PRO A 186 -15.80 -4.31 -5.34
C PRO A 186 -17.05 -5.04 -4.85
N PHE A 187 -18.11 -5.04 -5.65
CA PHE A 187 -19.25 -5.92 -5.43
C PHE A 187 -18.77 -7.38 -5.52
N ASN A 188 -19.16 -8.21 -4.58
CA ASN A 188 -18.77 -9.63 -4.47
C ASN A 188 -17.30 -9.88 -4.07
N PHE A 189 -16.66 -8.93 -3.35
CA PHE A 189 -15.33 -9.09 -2.79
C PHE A 189 -15.38 -9.42 -1.30
#